data_b0dc9607c567df356f626b981cf99ac1
#
_entry.id   b0dc9607c567df356f626b981cf99ac1
#
_cell.length_a   1.000
_cell.length_b   1.000
_cell.length_c   1.000
_cell.angle_alpha   90.00
_cell.angle_beta   90.00
_cell.angle_gamma   90.00
#
_symmetry.space_group_name_H-M   'P 1'
#
loop_
_entity.id
_entity.type
_entity.pdbx_description
1 polymer ?
#
loop_
_entity_poly.entity_id
_entity_poly.type
_entity_poly.pdbx_seq_one_letter_code
_entity_poly.pdbx_strand_id
1 'polypeptide(L)'
;CTESIFDAAGTDVDFAGVLERDMPCTPQYVAKIANYSRMQYSMPNINPLFDWKHPGGADFYNMGIMVLNKSIAKYLHGETPNQFLRRPRFKAFIDGMGAWKWSTDQTLLNVWVKEEKMKVKNLSFKWNGLFTGIEMNKVKECNFIHFFLKDKLPQAGENVEELMKYV
;
A
#
# COMPACT_ATOMS: atom_id res chain seq x y z
N CYS A 1 19.64 5.65 9.32
CA CYS A 1 19.12 4.28 9.24
C CYS A 1 20.31 3.33 9.11
N THR A 2 20.42 2.33 9.99
CA THR A 2 21.53 1.34 10.01
C THR A 2 21.14 0.04 9.31
N GLU A 3 19.89 -0.15 8.98
CA GLU A 3 19.36 -1.35 8.33
C GLU A 3 18.96 -1.03 6.88
N SER A 4 19.26 -1.97 5.97
CA SER A 4 18.82 -1.88 4.57
C SER A 4 17.40 -2.43 4.42
N ILE A 5 16.54 -1.74 3.68
CA ILE A 5 15.21 -2.26 3.34
C ILE A 5 15.30 -3.57 2.52
N PHE A 6 16.36 -3.73 1.74
CA PHE A 6 16.59 -4.95 0.97
C PHE A 6 16.92 -6.14 1.87
N ASP A 7 17.68 -5.92 2.95
CA ASP A 7 17.94 -6.95 3.95
C ASP A 7 16.67 -7.28 4.73
N ALA A 8 15.89 -6.25 5.09
CA ALA A 8 14.59 -6.42 5.73
C ALA A 8 13.61 -7.18 4.83
N ALA A 9 13.59 -6.94 3.53
CA ALA A 9 12.74 -7.65 2.57
C ALA A 9 13.19 -9.10 2.35
N GLY A 10 14.50 -9.32 2.25
CA GLY A 10 15.07 -10.61 1.88
C GLY A 10 14.98 -10.87 0.36
N THR A 11 15.62 -11.97 -0.07
CA THR A 11 15.75 -12.31 -1.50
C THR A 11 14.82 -13.42 -1.95
N ASP A 12 14.17 -14.10 -1.04
CA ASP A 12 13.35 -15.30 -1.28
C ASP A 12 11.84 -15.01 -1.42
N VAL A 13 11.47 -13.74 -1.57
CA VAL A 13 10.09 -13.28 -1.78
C VAL A 13 9.97 -12.57 -3.12
N ASP A 14 8.76 -12.50 -3.66
CA ASP A 14 8.48 -11.77 -4.91
C ASP A 14 8.22 -10.28 -4.63
N PHE A 15 7.55 -10.02 -3.51
CA PHE A 15 7.12 -8.68 -3.07
C PHE A 15 7.30 -8.51 -1.57
N ALA A 16 7.73 -7.33 -1.13
CA ALA A 16 7.66 -6.95 0.28
C ALA A 16 7.08 -5.54 0.42
N GLY A 17 6.22 -5.35 1.41
CA GLY A 17 5.55 -4.07 1.67
C GLY A 17 4.96 -4.02 3.06
N VAL A 18 4.45 -2.85 3.44
CA VAL A 18 3.81 -2.63 4.74
C VAL A 18 2.30 -2.75 4.58
N LEU A 19 1.68 -3.65 5.36
CA LEU A 19 0.23 -3.73 5.47
C LEU A 19 -0.31 -2.47 6.15
N GLU A 20 -1.21 -1.76 5.48
CA GLU A 20 -1.71 -0.48 6.00
C GLU A 20 -2.45 -0.66 7.32
N ARG A 21 -3.21 -1.75 7.47
CA ARG A 21 -3.94 -2.08 8.70
C ARG A 21 -3.06 -2.41 9.91
N ASP A 22 -1.80 -2.79 9.68
CA ASP A 22 -0.84 -3.18 10.74
C ASP A 22 0.00 -1.98 11.23
N MET A 23 -0.20 -0.80 10.64
CA MET A 23 0.44 0.42 11.12
C MET A 23 -0.18 0.85 12.46
N PRO A 24 0.62 1.41 13.38
CA PRO A 24 0.11 1.97 14.65
C PRO A 24 -0.61 3.30 14.39
N CYS A 25 -1.80 3.19 13.78
CA CYS A 25 -2.60 4.32 13.35
C CYS A 25 -3.52 4.85 14.44
N THR A 26 -3.84 6.14 14.36
CA THR A 26 -4.88 6.73 15.20
C THR A 26 -6.24 6.07 14.93
N PRO A 27 -7.15 6.01 15.93
CA PRO A 27 -8.47 5.39 15.76
C PRO A 27 -9.26 5.98 14.58
N GLN A 28 -9.14 7.30 14.36
CA GLN A 28 -9.78 7.99 13.24
C GLN A 28 -9.24 7.48 11.90
N TYR A 29 -7.94 7.21 11.83
CA TYR A 29 -7.34 6.70 10.62
C TYR A 29 -7.66 5.23 10.37
N VAL A 30 -7.73 4.41 11.42
CA VAL A 30 -8.19 3.00 11.32
C VAL A 30 -9.59 2.95 10.68
N ALA A 31 -10.51 3.83 11.08
CA ALA A 31 -11.83 3.92 10.47
C ALA A 31 -11.76 4.31 8.99
N LYS A 32 -10.85 5.22 8.60
CA LYS A 32 -10.62 5.58 7.18
C LYS A 32 -10.09 4.39 6.38
N ILE A 33 -9.10 3.64 6.92
CA ILE A 33 -8.56 2.44 6.27
C ILE A 33 -9.68 1.41 6.04
N ALA A 34 -10.51 1.16 7.06
CA ALA A 34 -11.61 0.21 6.96
C ALA A 34 -12.63 0.62 5.88
N ASN A 35 -12.97 1.91 5.80
CA ASN A 35 -13.88 2.42 4.78
C ASN A 35 -13.25 2.35 3.38
N TYR A 36 -11.99 2.74 3.24
CA TYR A 36 -11.24 2.64 1.98
C TYR A 36 -11.20 1.19 1.50
N SER A 37 -10.85 0.24 2.37
CA SER A 37 -10.76 -1.17 2.00
C SER A 37 -12.11 -1.74 1.54
N ARG A 38 -13.21 -1.39 2.22
CA ARG A 38 -14.57 -1.79 1.78
C ARG A 38 -14.88 -1.22 0.40
N MET A 39 -14.58 0.04 0.17
CA MET A 39 -14.84 0.69 -1.10
C MET A 39 -14.04 0.06 -2.25
N GLN A 40 -12.77 -0.31 -2.00
CA GLN A 40 -11.88 -0.77 -3.05
C GLN A 40 -11.90 -2.28 -3.29
N TYR A 41 -12.09 -3.09 -2.25
CA TYR A 41 -11.85 -4.54 -2.32
C TYR A 41 -13.08 -5.41 -2.03
N SER A 42 -14.27 -4.83 -1.79
CA SER A 42 -15.46 -5.61 -1.45
C SER A 42 -16.23 -6.17 -2.65
N MET A 43 -15.79 -5.94 -3.89
CA MET A 43 -16.46 -6.51 -5.07
C MET A 43 -16.46 -8.04 -5.02
N PRO A 44 -17.55 -8.71 -5.46
CA PRO A 44 -17.70 -10.17 -5.28
C PRO A 44 -16.54 -11.02 -5.80
N ASN A 45 -15.90 -10.61 -6.90
CA ASN A 45 -14.77 -11.30 -7.51
C ASN A 45 -13.41 -10.90 -6.92
N ILE A 46 -13.35 -9.88 -6.08
CA ILE A 46 -12.14 -9.34 -5.45
C ILE A 46 -12.11 -9.67 -3.95
N ASN A 47 -13.24 -9.52 -3.28
CA ASN A 47 -13.36 -9.73 -1.83
C ASN A 47 -12.72 -11.05 -1.33
N PRO A 48 -12.90 -12.20 -1.99
CA PRO A 48 -12.33 -13.46 -1.54
C PRO A 48 -10.80 -13.53 -1.59
N LEU A 49 -10.14 -12.57 -2.25
CA LEU A 49 -8.68 -12.51 -2.31
C LEU A 49 -8.05 -11.96 -1.03
N PHE A 50 -8.85 -11.28 -0.19
CA PHE A 50 -8.38 -10.53 0.97
C PHE A 50 -8.85 -11.15 2.29
N ASP A 51 -8.03 -11.01 3.33
CA ASP A 51 -8.44 -11.31 4.69
C ASP A 51 -9.13 -10.09 5.32
N TRP A 52 -10.36 -10.28 5.83
CA TRP A 52 -11.22 -9.25 6.40
C TRP A 52 -11.38 -9.34 7.92
N LYS A 53 -10.61 -10.21 8.59
CA LYS A 53 -10.77 -10.46 10.03
C LYS A 53 -10.32 -9.30 10.91
N HIS A 54 -9.49 -8.41 10.39
CA HIS A 54 -8.97 -7.28 11.13
C HIS A 54 -9.95 -6.10 11.15
N PRO A 55 -10.08 -5.35 12.28
CA PRO A 55 -10.96 -4.17 12.34
C PRO A 55 -10.65 -3.09 11.29
N GLY A 56 -9.38 -2.95 10.88
CA GLY A 56 -8.95 -2.08 9.79
C GLY A 56 -9.33 -2.56 8.38
N GLY A 57 -10.06 -3.65 8.25
CA GLY A 57 -10.55 -4.18 6.97
C GLY A 57 -9.55 -5.09 6.27
N ALA A 58 -9.55 -5.07 4.93
CA ALA A 58 -8.75 -5.94 4.08
C ALA A 58 -7.24 -5.82 4.34
N ASP A 59 -6.52 -6.92 4.10
CA ASP A 59 -5.05 -7.00 4.21
C ASP A 59 -4.37 -6.47 2.93
N PHE A 60 -4.47 -5.17 2.70
CA PHE A 60 -3.82 -4.52 1.57
C PHE A 60 -2.52 -3.80 1.98
N TYR A 61 -1.59 -3.74 1.04
CA TYR A 61 -0.30 -3.06 1.20
C TYR A 61 -0.41 -1.59 0.82
N ASN A 62 0.20 -0.73 1.64
CA ASN A 62 0.46 0.65 1.23
C ASN A 62 1.63 0.66 0.24
N MET A 63 1.39 1.19 -0.95
CA MET A 63 2.34 1.16 -2.08
C MET A 63 3.29 2.37 -2.12
N GLY A 64 3.33 3.19 -1.07
CA GLY A 64 4.28 4.30 -0.96
C GLY A 64 5.73 3.83 -0.94
N ILE A 65 5.98 2.70 -0.27
CA ILE A 65 7.28 2.00 -0.28
C ILE A 65 7.03 0.51 -0.47
N MET A 66 7.72 -0.07 -1.46
CA MET A 66 7.66 -1.49 -1.77
C MET A 66 9.00 -2.00 -2.29
N VAL A 67 9.30 -3.26 -2.06
CA VAL A 67 10.45 -3.95 -2.63
C VAL A 67 9.95 -5.04 -3.56
N LEU A 68 10.41 -5.00 -4.80
CA LEU A 68 10.11 -5.97 -5.84
C LEU A 68 11.36 -6.75 -6.21
N ASN A 69 11.31 -8.06 -6.11
CA ASN A 69 12.40 -8.91 -6.59
C ASN A 69 12.22 -9.21 -8.09
N LYS A 70 13.32 -9.59 -8.76
CA LYS A 70 13.30 -9.93 -10.19
C LYS A 70 12.30 -11.04 -10.52
N SER A 71 12.01 -11.91 -9.57
CA SER A 71 11.03 -13.00 -9.71
C SER A 71 9.62 -12.51 -10.03
N ILE A 72 9.29 -11.23 -9.75
CA ILE A 72 7.97 -10.65 -10.07
C ILE A 72 7.69 -10.68 -11.58
N ALA A 73 8.74 -10.68 -12.42
CA ALA A 73 8.61 -10.71 -13.87
C ALA A 73 7.86 -11.95 -14.39
N LYS A 74 7.91 -13.08 -13.67
CA LYS A 74 7.17 -14.31 -14.04
C LYS A 74 5.65 -14.08 -14.09
N TYR A 75 5.12 -13.17 -13.26
CA TYR A 75 3.69 -12.88 -13.16
C TYR A 75 3.20 -11.90 -14.24
N LEU A 76 4.12 -11.34 -15.02
CA LEU A 76 3.77 -10.57 -16.21
C LEU A 76 3.47 -11.47 -17.42
N HIS A 77 3.80 -12.78 -17.34
CA HIS A 77 3.51 -13.75 -18.39
C HIS A 77 3.99 -13.34 -19.81
N GLY A 78 5.06 -12.54 -19.87
CA GLY A 78 5.58 -11.99 -21.13
C GLY A 78 4.74 -10.86 -21.72
N GLU A 79 3.72 -10.38 -20.99
CA GLU A 79 2.88 -9.27 -21.42
C GLU A 79 3.62 -7.93 -21.42
N THR A 80 3.27 -7.10 -22.39
CA THR A 80 3.61 -5.68 -22.33
C THR A 80 2.78 -4.97 -21.25
N PRO A 81 3.21 -3.80 -20.75
CA PRO A 81 2.42 -3.04 -19.76
C PRO A 81 0.98 -2.77 -20.21
N ASN A 82 0.77 -2.53 -21.52
CA ASN A 82 -0.57 -2.30 -22.05
C ASN A 82 -1.43 -3.58 -22.03
N GLN A 83 -0.85 -4.73 -22.33
CA GLN A 83 -1.55 -6.02 -22.25
C GLN A 83 -1.89 -6.35 -20.81
N PHE A 84 -0.96 -6.14 -19.88
CA PHE A 84 -1.18 -6.32 -18.45
C PHE A 84 -2.38 -5.50 -17.93
N LEU A 85 -2.41 -4.19 -18.26
CA LEU A 85 -3.52 -3.32 -17.85
C LEU A 85 -4.86 -3.72 -18.48
N ARG A 86 -4.86 -4.41 -19.61
CA ARG A 86 -6.08 -4.88 -20.31
C ARG A 86 -6.56 -6.24 -19.84
N ARG A 87 -5.96 -6.85 -18.84
CA ARG A 87 -6.47 -8.09 -18.27
C ARG A 87 -7.94 -7.93 -17.86
N PRO A 88 -8.81 -8.91 -18.13
CA PRO A 88 -10.24 -8.79 -17.85
C PRO A 88 -10.56 -8.38 -16.41
N ARG A 89 -9.75 -8.83 -15.46
CA ARG A 89 -9.89 -8.50 -14.04
C ARG A 89 -9.74 -7.00 -13.76
N PHE A 90 -8.88 -6.32 -14.49
CA PHE A 90 -8.61 -4.89 -14.29
C PHE A 90 -9.56 -3.99 -15.07
N LYS A 91 -10.46 -4.56 -15.90
CA LYS A 91 -11.32 -3.77 -16.76
C LYS A 91 -12.14 -2.73 -16.00
N ALA A 92 -12.83 -3.14 -14.93
CA ALA A 92 -13.64 -2.20 -14.14
C ALA A 92 -12.79 -1.10 -13.48
N PHE A 93 -11.55 -1.43 -13.09
CA PHE A 93 -10.59 -0.48 -12.55
C PHE A 93 -10.16 0.55 -13.62
N ILE A 94 -9.76 0.08 -14.79
CA ILE A 94 -9.31 0.94 -15.90
C ILE A 94 -10.44 1.81 -16.43
N ASP A 95 -11.64 1.25 -16.53
CA ASP A 95 -12.84 1.98 -16.96
C ASP A 95 -13.36 2.97 -15.89
N GLY A 96 -12.80 2.94 -14.69
CA GLY A 96 -13.22 3.81 -13.59
C GLY A 96 -14.66 3.59 -13.15
N MET A 97 -15.13 2.34 -13.12
CA MET A 97 -16.51 2.00 -12.83
C MET A 97 -16.77 1.88 -11.32
N GLY A 98 -17.94 2.34 -10.89
CA GLY A 98 -18.38 2.23 -9.50
C GLY A 98 -17.41 2.88 -8.51
N ALA A 99 -17.12 2.18 -7.42
CA ALA A 99 -16.17 2.63 -6.40
C ALA A 99 -14.74 2.81 -6.94
N TRP A 100 -14.40 2.12 -8.01
CA TRP A 100 -13.07 2.19 -8.63
C TRP A 100 -12.83 3.44 -9.47
N LYS A 101 -13.83 4.29 -9.61
CA LYS A 101 -13.69 5.63 -10.23
C LYS A 101 -12.56 6.45 -9.60
N TRP A 102 -12.31 6.23 -8.31
CA TRP A 102 -11.28 6.94 -7.54
C TRP A 102 -10.11 6.04 -7.13
N SER A 103 -10.02 4.85 -7.73
CA SER A 103 -8.96 3.91 -7.43
C SER A 103 -7.62 4.39 -7.97
N THR A 104 -6.57 3.95 -7.30
CA THR A 104 -5.19 4.26 -7.62
C THR A 104 -4.46 3.00 -8.07
N ASP A 105 -3.22 3.16 -8.50
CA ASP A 105 -2.26 2.09 -8.72
C ASP A 105 -2.16 1.15 -7.50
N GLN A 106 -2.26 1.68 -6.28
CA GLN A 106 -2.30 0.88 -5.05
C GLN A 106 -3.37 -0.21 -5.09
N THR A 107 -4.58 0.12 -5.55
CA THR A 107 -5.68 -0.86 -5.64
C THR A 107 -5.35 -1.97 -6.64
N LEU A 108 -4.90 -1.60 -7.85
CA LEU A 108 -4.54 -2.54 -8.89
C LEU A 108 -3.41 -3.47 -8.46
N LEU A 109 -2.32 -2.91 -7.91
CA LEU A 109 -1.17 -3.68 -7.47
C LEU A 109 -1.51 -4.66 -6.35
N ASN A 110 -2.34 -4.26 -5.39
CA ASN A 110 -2.82 -5.16 -4.33
C ASN A 110 -3.63 -6.33 -4.89
N VAL A 111 -4.55 -6.06 -5.81
CA VAL A 111 -5.32 -7.12 -6.48
C VAL A 111 -4.37 -8.07 -7.22
N TRP A 112 -3.41 -7.53 -7.97
CA TRP A 112 -2.43 -8.33 -8.70
C TRP A 112 -1.60 -9.24 -7.77
N VAL A 113 -1.02 -8.67 -6.71
CA VAL A 113 -0.24 -9.43 -5.72
C VAL A 113 -1.04 -10.61 -5.15
N LYS A 114 -2.32 -10.38 -4.81
CA LYS A 114 -3.20 -11.40 -4.23
C LYS A 114 -3.65 -12.44 -5.25
N GLU A 115 -4.03 -12.02 -6.44
CA GLU A 115 -4.48 -12.89 -7.52
C GLU A 115 -3.41 -13.89 -7.95
N GLU A 116 -2.19 -13.39 -8.15
CA GLU A 116 -1.05 -14.20 -8.56
C GLU A 116 -0.46 -15.02 -7.39
N LYS A 117 -1.00 -14.86 -6.19
CA LYS A 117 -0.50 -15.56 -4.97
C LYS A 117 1.02 -15.40 -4.81
N MET A 118 1.50 -14.19 -5.02
CA MET A 118 2.93 -13.89 -4.91
C MET A 118 3.45 -14.25 -3.53
N LYS A 119 4.69 -14.71 -3.47
CA LYS A 119 5.38 -14.90 -2.19
C LYS A 119 5.71 -13.53 -1.60
N VAL A 120 5.00 -13.17 -0.53
CA VAL A 120 5.08 -11.84 0.06
C VAL A 120 5.74 -11.83 1.43
N LYS A 121 6.36 -10.71 1.80
CA LYS A 121 6.84 -10.43 3.15
C LYS A 121 6.23 -9.14 3.66
N ASN A 122 5.62 -9.22 4.84
CA ASN A 122 5.14 -8.05 5.54
C ASN A 122 6.32 -7.35 6.21
N LEU A 123 6.57 -6.11 5.83
CA LEU A 123 7.55 -5.24 6.47
C LEU A 123 6.94 -4.55 7.68
N SER A 124 7.78 -4.23 8.67
CA SER A 124 7.38 -3.38 9.77
C SER A 124 6.92 -2.01 9.27
N PHE A 125 5.96 -1.38 9.97
CA PHE A 125 5.50 -0.01 9.68
C PHE A 125 6.64 1.01 9.60
N LYS A 126 7.78 0.74 10.24
CA LYS A 126 8.97 1.60 10.20
C LYS A 126 9.48 1.86 8.79
N TRP A 127 9.19 0.98 7.85
CA TRP A 127 9.61 1.11 6.45
C TRP A 127 8.65 1.92 5.58
N ASN A 128 7.47 2.28 6.10
CA ASN A 128 6.49 3.10 5.37
C ASN A 128 5.52 3.75 6.36
N GLY A 129 6.04 4.57 7.27
CA GLY A 129 5.22 5.27 8.27
C GLY A 129 4.37 6.35 7.62
N LEU A 130 3.06 6.16 7.57
CA LEU A 130 2.14 7.11 6.96
C LEU A 130 1.91 8.30 7.91
N PHE A 131 2.55 9.43 7.65
CA PHE A 131 2.61 10.60 8.53
C PHE A 131 1.23 11.08 9.01
N THR A 132 0.25 11.10 8.13
CA THR A 132 -1.11 11.56 8.44
C THR A 132 -1.98 10.53 9.15
N GLY A 133 -1.49 9.31 9.32
CA GLY A 133 -2.26 8.17 9.84
C GLY A 133 -1.71 7.59 11.14
N ILE A 134 -0.39 7.49 11.26
CA ILE A 134 0.24 6.88 12.45
C ILE A 134 0.18 7.79 13.67
N GLU A 135 0.27 7.20 14.84
CA GLU A 135 0.42 7.94 16.09
C GLU A 135 1.72 8.74 16.10
N MET A 136 1.67 10.01 16.53
CA MET A 136 2.82 10.93 16.46
C MET A 136 4.05 10.45 17.22
N ASN A 137 3.85 9.75 18.35
CA ASN A 137 4.94 9.16 19.13
C ASN A 137 5.67 8.04 18.37
N LYS A 138 5.09 7.49 17.29
CA LYS A 138 5.64 6.44 16.43
C LYS A 138 6.43 6.97 15.24
N VAL A 139 6.30 8.24 14.91
CA VAL A 139 6.99 8.86 13.76
C VAL A 139 8.50 8.69 13.87
N LYS A 140 9.06 8.91 15.05
CA LYS A 140 10.50 8.79 15.31
C LYS A 140 11.06 7.36 15.16
N GLU A 141 10.20 6.35 15.15
CA GLU A 141 10.60 4.97 14.92
C GLU A 141 10.74 4.63 13.42
N CYS A 142 10.26 5.51 12.54
CA CYS A 142 10.21 5.23 11.10
C CYS A 142 11.56 5.46 10.43
N ASN A 143 11.96 4.53 9.57
CA ASN A 143 13.08 4.68 8.64
C ASN A 143 12.67 5.50 7.41
N PHE A 144 11.41 5.38 6.99
CA PHE A 144 10.79 6.18 5.94
C PHE A 144 9.44 6.70 6.39
N ILE A 145 9.21 7.99 6.13
CA ILE A 145 7.95 8.66 6.41
C ILE A 145 7.27 8.95 5.07
N HIS A 146 6.08 8.42 4.91
CA HIS A 146 5.26 8.59 3.74
C HIS A 146 4.26 9.72 3.96
N PHE A 147 4.42 10.82 3.24
CA PHE A 147 3.45 11.91 3.21
C PHE A 147 2.41 11.62 2.14
N PHE A 148 1.20 11.40 2.57
CA PHE A 148 0.06 11.19 1.70
C PHE A 148 -0.84 12.42 1.79
N LEU A 149 -1.08 13.07 0.69
CA LEU A 149 -2.02 14.14 0.44
C LEU A 149 -1.37 15.47 0.12
N LYS A 150 -1.90 16.05 -0.95
CA LYS A 150 -1.54 17.38 -1.43
C LYS A 150 -1.73 18.49 -0.40
N ASP A 151 -2.73 18.37 0.49
CA ASP A 151 -3.05 19.37 1.51
C ASP A 151 -2.03 19.40 2.65
N LYS A 152 -1.15 18.42 2.72
CA LYS A 152 -0.11 18.26 3.74
C LYS A 152 1.30 18.33 3.18
N LEU A 153 1.42 18.69 1.91
CA LEU A 153 2.73 18.83 1.28
C LEU A 153 3.27 20.24 1.46
N PRO A 154 4.60 20.41 1.53
CA PRO A 154 5.26 21.71 1.75
C PRO A 154 4.87 22.81 0.77
N GLN A 155 4.46 22.48 -0.46
CA GLN A 155 4.01 23.47 -1.45
C GLN A 155 2.72 24.21 -1.04
N ALA A 156 2.00 23.71 -0.06
CA ALA A 156 0.84 24.39 0.52
C ALA A 156 1.22 25.46 1.56
N GLY A 157 2.51 25.76 1.70
CA GLY A 157 3.04 26.73 2.65
C GLY A 157 3.59 26.13 3.94
N GLU A 158 3.59 24.81 4.05
CA GLU A 158 4.24 24.13 5.18
C GLU A 158 5.75 24.23 5.05
N ASN A 159 6.40 24.54 6.16
CA ASN A 159 7.86 24.54 6.21
C ASN A 159 8.37 23.12 6.38
N VAL A 160 9.24 22.67 5.48
CA VAL A 160 9.90 21.34 5.57
C VAL A 160 10.62 21.20 6.91
N GLU A 161 11.23 22.27 7.43
CA GLU A 161 11.90 22.27 8.74
C GLU A 161 10.91 21.97 9.88
N GLU A 162 9.66 22.41 9.79
CA GLU A 162 8.63 22.08 10.77
C GLU A 162 8.25 20.60 10.70
N LEU A 163 8.13 20.06 9.50
CA LEU A 163 7.86 18.64 9.31
C LEU A 163 9.02 17.78 9.85
N MET A 164 10.27 18.23 9.65
CA MET A 164 11.47 17.55 10.15
C MET A 164 11.60 17.55 11.67
N LYS A 165 10.87 18.39 12.41
CA LYS A 165 10.84 18.32 13.89
C LYS A 165 10.17 17.05 14.43
N TYR A 166 9.41 16.35 13.60
CA TYR A 166 8.73 15.09 13.94
C TYR A 166 9.56 13.85 13.57
N VAL A 167 10.68 14.03 12.89
CA VAL A 167 11.63 13.00 12.46
C VAL A 167 12.86 13.07 13.34
#